data_e24efed79a451047c985a84166068052
#
_entry.id   e24efed79a451047c985a84166068052
#
_cell.length_a   1.000
_cell.length_b   1.000
_cell.length_c   1.000
_cell.angle_alpha   90.00
_cell.angle_beta   90.00
_cell.angle_gamma   90.00
#
_symmetry.space_group_name_H-M   'P 1'
#
loop_
_entity.id
_entity.type
_entity.pdbx_description
1 polymer ?
#
loop_
_entity_poly.entity_id
_entity_poly.type
_entity_poly.pdbx_seq_one_letter_code
_entity_poly.pdbx_strand_id
1 'polypeptide(L)'
;MTKVMVLSSGGIDSTTCLALAIEKYGKENVISLSIWYGQKHDREITAAANVAAYYQIEHRQLDLTPIFKNSDCSLLKGSTQEIPEESYATQLAKAEGKPVSTYVPFRNGLFLSSAASLAIIDGCSIIYYGAHQDDASGDAYPDCSDAFNQAMNQAIYLGSGKQVHIEAPFVANTKEEVVKLGLELNAPYHLTYSCYQGGQIPCGKCGTCIQRAQAFSANNAIDPALKGETNESV
;
A
#
# COMPACT_ATOMS: atom_id res chain seq x y z
N MET A 1 12.45 7.33 22.51
CA MET A 1 11.93 6.13 21.82
C MET A 1 11.80 6.45 20.34
N THR A 2 12.06 5.50 19.46
CA THR A 2 11.97 5.69 18.01
C THR A 2 10.49 5.76 17.60
N LYS A 3 10.06 6.87 17.01
CA LYS A 3 8.70 7.06 16.52
C LYS A 3 8.66 6.83 15.00
N VAL A 4 7.63 6.16 14.52
CA VAL A 4 7.52 5.65 13.15
C VAL A 4 6.23 6.12 12.51
N MET A 5 6.31 6.58 11.27
CA MET A 5 5.14 6.86 10.42
C MET A 5 5.03 5.77 9.36
N VAL A 6 3.87 5.14 9.24
CA VAL A 6 3.61 4.07 8.26
C VAL A 6 2.64 4.57 7.19
N LEU A 7 3.04 4.51 5.92
CA LEU A 7 2.14 4.75 4.80
C LEU A 7 1.13 3.61 4.70
N SER A 8 -0.13 3.91 4.97
CA SER A 8 -1.22 2.93 5.11
C SER A 8 -2.28 3.14 4.04
N SER A 9 -2.32 2.28 3.04
CA SER A 9 -3.36 2.28 2.01
C SER A 9 -4.61 1.51 2.42
N GLY A 10 -4.54 0.67 3.47
CA GLY A 10 -5.61 -0.25 3.84
C GLY A 10 -5.60 -1.58 3.06
N GLY A 11 -4.63 -1.77 2.19
CA GLY A 11 -4.34 -3.05 1.52
C GLY A 11 -3.47 -3.99 2.37
N ILE A 12 -3.22 -5.19 1.85
CA ILE A 12 -2.44 -6.24 2.55
C ILE A 12 -1.06 -5.74 2.95
N ASP A 13 -0.29 -5.19 2.01
CA ASP A 13 1.12 -4.85 2.23
C ASP A 13 1.30 -3.77 3.29
N SER A 14 0.51 -2.72 3.18
CA SER A 14 0.55 -1.62 4.16
C SER A 14 0.06 -2.08 5.54
N THR A 15 -0.88 -3.01 5.61
CA THR A 15 -1.38 -3.57 6.88
C THR A 15 -0.34 -4.49 7.51
N THR A 16 0.37 -5.31 6.71
CA THR A 16 1.51 -6.11 7.19
C THR A 16 2.64 -5.21 7.67
N CYS A 17 2.94 -4.15 6.92
CA CYS A 17 3.94 -3.16 7.26
C CYS A 17 3.63 -2.48 8.61
N LEU A 18 2.35 -2.14 8.82
CA LEU A 18 1.87 -1.55 10.07
C LEU A 18 1.98 -2.53 11.24
N ALA A 19 1.58 -3.80 11.04
CA ALA A 19 1.72 -4.85 12.05
C ALA A 19 3.19 -5.05 12.46
N LEU A 20 4.10 -5.08 11.49
CA LEU A 20 5.54 -5.19 11.72
C LEU A 20 6.09 -3.99 12.50
N ALA A 21 5.68 -2.77 12.15
CA ALA A 21 6.10 -1.57 12.86
C ALA A 21 5.61 -1.58 14.32
N ILE A 22 4.37 -2.01 14.57
CA ILE A 22 3.81 -2.13 15.92
C ILE A 22 4.55 -3.18 16.73
N GLU A 23 4.84 -4.35 16.15
CA GLU A 23 5.62 -5.41 16.82
C GLU A 23 7.02 -4.92 17.21
N LYS A 24 7.67 -4.15 16.33
CA LYS A 24 9.06 -3.70 16.53
C LYS A 24 9.19 -2.50 17.48
N TYR A 25 8.25 -1.56 17.45
CA TYR A 25 8.38 -0.27 18.13
C TYR A 25 7.35 0.00 19.22
N GLY A 26 6.31 -0.84 19.32
CA GLY A 26 5.15 -0.60 20.19
C GLY A 26 4.15 0.35 19.54
N LYS A 27 2.86 0.08 19.78
CA LYS A 27 1.75 0.85 19.16
C LYS A 27 1.77 2.35 19.50
N GLU A 28 2.24 2.70 20.68
CA GLU A 28 2.36 4.09 21.16
C GLU A 28 3.37 4.93 20.38
N ASN A 29 4.25 4.29 19.61
CA ASN A 29 5.28 4.93 18.79
C ASN A 29 4.97 4.89 17.30
N VAL A 30 3.78 4.42 16.90
CA VAL A 30 3.41 4.26 15.49
C VAL A 30 2.26 5.18 15.11
N ILE A 31 2.44 5.93 14.01
CA ILE A 31 1.40 6.74 13.37
C ILE A 31 1.10 6.13 12.00
N SER A 32 -0.17 5.92 11.69
CA SER A 32 -0.67 5.53 10.37
C SER A 32 -0.97 6.77 9.53
N LEU A 33 -0.47 6.84 8.31
CA LEU A 33 -0.75 7.92 7.35
C LEU A 33 -1.37 7.36 6.08
N SER A 34 -2.61 7.74 5.79
CA SER A 34 -3.26 7.47 4.51
C SER A 34 -3.23 8.69 3.61
N ILE A 35 -3.11 8.48 2.31
CA ILE A 35 -3.07 9.54 1.33
C ILE A 35 -4.19 9.35 0.31
N TRP A 36 -5.07 10.35 0.25
CA TRP A 36 -6.07 10.49 -0.78
C TRP A 36 -5.44 11.20 -1.99
N TYR A 37 -5.49 10.57 -3.18
CA TYR A 37 -4.87 11.11 -4.39
C TYR A 37 -5.86 11.16 -5.58
N GLY A 38 -7.17 11.04 -5.29
CA GLY A 38 -8.23 11.06 -6.30
C GLY A 38 -8.56 9.69 -6.90
N GLN A 39 -8.24 8.60 -6.18
CA GLN A 39 -8.61 7.23 -6.58
C GLN A 39 -10.13 7.08 -6.73
N LYS A 40 -10.57 6.16 -7.61
CA LYS A 40 -11.98 5.97 -8.00
C LYS A 40 -12.93 5.70 -6.83
N HIS A 41 -12.44 5.15 -5.72
CA HIS A 41 -13.23 4.85 -4.52
C HIS A 41 -12.44 5.12 -3.23
N ASP A 42 -13.16 5.24 -2.13
CA ASP A 42 -12.64 5.56 -0.79
C ASP A 42 -12.47 4.33 0.12
N ARG A 43 -12.79 3.14 -0.36
CA ARG A 43 -12.76 1.91 0.44
C ARG A 43 -11.40 1.60 1.04
N GLU A 44 -10.32 1.89 0.32
CA GLU A 44 -8.96 1.72 0.83
C GLU A 44 -8.70 2.65 2.02
N ILE A 45 -9.11 3.92 1.93
CA ILE A 45 -8.96 4.89 3.03
C ILE A 45 -9.78 4.46 4.25
N THR A 46 -11.02 4.00 4.02
CA THR A 46 -11.86 3.45 5.09
C THR A 46 -11.23 2.21 5.73
N ALA A 47 -10.67 1.31 4.92
CA ALA A 47 -9.97 0.14 5.41
C ALA A 47 -8.73 0.52 6.26
N ALA A 48 -7.93 1.49 5.80
CA ALA A 48 -6.79 1.98 6.56
C ALA A 48 -7.18 2.58 7.92
N ALA A 49 -8.27 3.36 7.96
CA ALA A 49 -8.81 3.91 9.21
C ALA A 49 -9.28 2.80 10.15
N ASN A 50 -9.97 1.77 9.63
CA ASN A 50 -10.42 0.62 10.41
C ASN A 50 -9.25 -0.19 10.99
N VAL A 51 -8.19 -0.40 10.20
CA VAL A 51 -6.96 -1.08 10.65
C VAL A 51 -6.27 -0.28 11.75
N ALA A 52 -6.16 1.05 11.59
CA ALA A 52 -5.58 1.91 12.61
C ALA A 52 -6.41 1.90 13.92
N ALA A 53 -7.75 1.92 13.81
CA ALA A 53 -8.65 1.80 14.95
C ALA A 53 -8.53 0.45 15.67
N TYR A 54 -8.38 -0.66 14.92
CA TYR A 54 -8.14 -1.99 15.48
C TYR A 54 -6.90 -2.02 16.38
N TYR A 55 -5.80 -1.41 15.92
CA TYR A 55 -4.56 -1.30 16.69
C TYR A 55 -4.60 -0.19 17.75
N GLN A 56 -5.63 0.67 17.75
CA GLN A 56 -5.75 1.83 18.65
C GLN A 56 -4.55 2.79 18.51
N ILE A 57 -4.13 3.08 17.28
CA ILE A 57 -3.05 4.01 16.96
C ILE A 57 -3.59 5.29 16.32
N GLU A 58 -2.78 6.34 16.35
CA GLU A 58 -3.08 7.59 15.64
C GLU A 58 -3.14 7.34 14.13
N HIS A 59 -4.20 7.86 13.48
CA HIS A 59 -4.39 7.80 12.04
C HIS A 59 -4.55 9.20 11.47
N ARG A 60 -3.76 9.51 10.45
CA ARG A 60 -3.80 10.77 9.70
C ARG A 60 -4.16 10.53 8.25
N GLN A 61 -4.75 11.56 7.65
CA GLN A 61 -5.09 11.59 6.22
C GLN A 61 -4.52 12.86 5.59
N LEU A 62 -4.00 12.71 4.37
CA LEU A 62 -3.50 13.79 3.54
C LEU A 62 -4.19 13.74 2.18
N ASP A 63 -4.63 14.88 1.67
CA ASP A 63 -5.24 14.99 0.34
C ASP A 63 -4.24 15.57 -0.68
N LEU A 64 -3.85 14.76 -1.65
CA LEU A 64 -3.01 15.11 -2.77
C LEU A 64 -3.75 15.08 -4.12
N THR A 65 -5.08 15.00 -4.10
CA THR A 65 -5.93 15.01 -5.31
C THR A 65 -5.57 16.12 -6.32
N PRO A 66 -5.29 17.37 -5.90
CA PRO A 66 -5.00 18.44 -6.85
C PRO A 66 -3.80 18.16 -7.76
N ILE A 67 -2.81 17.39 -7.29
CA ILE A 67 -1.59 17.09 -8.04
C ILE A 67 -1.87 16.14 -9.21
N PHE A 68 -2.75 15.16 -9.02
CA PHE A 68 -3.07 14.15 -10.01
C PHE A 68 -4.28 14.49 -10.90
N LYS A 69 -4.83 15.69 -10.76
CA LYS A 69 -6.07 16.14 -11.43
C LYS A 69 -6.07 15.90 -12.96
N ASN A 70 -4.93 16.05 -13.61
CA ASN A 70 -4.81 15.92 -15.07
C ASN A 70 -4.21 14.57 -15.50
N SER A 71 -4.01 13.64 -14.60
CA SER A 71 -3.49 12.32 -14.94
C SER A 71 -4.62 11.42 -15.48
N ASP A 72 -4.33 10.72 -16.59
CA ASP A 72 -5.26 9.74 -17.19
C ASP A 72 -5.00 8.29 -16.70
N CYS A 73 -4.42 8.12 -15.51
CA CYS A 73 -4.25 6.80 -14.92
C CYS A 73 -5.61 6.16 -14.62
N SER A 74 -5.78 4.88 -14.98
CA SER A 74 -7.04 4.14 -14.85
C SER A 74 -7.59 4.05 -13.41
N LEU A 75 -6.77 4.30 -12.39
CA LEU A 75 -7.18 4.30 -10.97
C LEU A 75 -7.82 5.61 -10.53
N LEU A 76 -7.73 6.71 -11.30
CA LEU A 76 -8.17 8.03 -10.88
C LEU A 76 -9.60 8.34 -11.33
N LYS A 77 -10.35 9.10 -10.54
CA LYS A 77 -11.75 9.49 -10.82
C LYS A 77 -11.92 10.25 -12.12
N GLY A 78 -10.92 11.03 -12.52
CA GLY A 78 -10.95 11.82 -13.76
C GLY A 78 -10.57 11.05 -15.03
N SER A 79 -10.10 9.81 -14.91
CA SER A 79 -9.66 9.01 -16.05
C SER A 79 -10.84 8.40 -16.80
N THR A 80 -10.72 8.39 -18.14
CA THR A 80 -11.62 7.66 -19.05
C THR A 80 -11.20 6.21 -19.26
N GLN A 81 -10.01 5.83 -18.79
CA GLN A 81 -9.49 4.47 -18.93
C GLN A 81 -10.19 3.50 -17.98
N GLU A 82 -10.46 2.30 -18.48
CA GLU A 82 -10.96 1.19 -17.67
C GLU A 82 -9.84 0.54 -16.86
N ILE A 83 -10.20 -0.01 -15.70
CA ILE A 83 -9.27 -0.78 -14.89
C ILE A 83 -9.11 -2.16 -15.54
N PRO A 84 -7.86 -2.60 -15.86
CA PRO A 84 -7.65 -3.89 -16.50
C PRO A 84 -8.14 -5.07 -15.65
N GLU A 85 -8.86 -6.01 -16.27
CA GLU A 85 -9.34 -7.26 -15.65
C GLU A 85 -8.38 -8.42 -15.98
N GLU A 86 -7.09 -8.24 -15.74
CA GLU A 86 -6.05 -9.22 -16.06
C GLU A 86 -4.86 -9.12 -15.09
N SER A 87 -3.99 -10.14 -15.10
CA SER A 87 -2.77 -10.16 -14.26
C SER A 87 -1.77 -9.06 -14.66
N TYR A 88 -0.91 -8.65 -13.74
CA TYR A 88 0.17 -7.70 -14.04
C TYR A 88 1.14 -8.23 -15.10
N ALA A 89 1.44 -9.52 -15.13
CA ALA A 89 2.26 -10.13 -16.17
C ALA A 89 1.64 -9.94 -17.56
N THR A 90 0.32 -10.10 -17.70
CA THR A 90 -0.40 -9.85 -18.96
C THR A 90 -0.39 -8.38 -19.34
N GLN A 91 -0.59 -7.49 -18.38
CA GLN A 91 -0.54 -6.04 -18.61
C GLN A 91 0.84 -5.60 -19.08
N LEU A 92 1.92 -6.09 -18.43
CA LEU A 92 3.31 -5.79 -18.83
C LEU A 92 3.64 -6.29 -20.22
N ALA A 93 3.21 -7.49 -20.59
CA ALA A 93 3.43 -8.02 -21.93
C ALA A 93 2.81 -7.13 -23.04
N LYS A 94 1.73 -6.40 -22.71
CA LYS A 94 1.05 -5.45 -23.61
C LYS A 94 1.64 -4.03 -23.56
N ALA A 95 2.33 -3.69 -22.48
CA ALA A 95 2.78 -2.32 -22.22
C ALA A 95 4.02 -1.88 -23.03
N GLU A 96 4.67 -2.81 -23.76
CA GLU A 96 5.81 -2.52 -24.64
C GLU A 96 6.94 -1.74 -23.94
N GLY A 97 7.26 -2.10 -22.71
CA GLY A 97 8.31 -1.44 -21.90
C GLY A 97 7.87 -0.12 -21.24
N LYS A 98 6.58 0.18 -21.21
CA LYS A 98 6.01 1.31 -20.44
C LYS A 98 5.40 0.80 -19.13
N PRO A 99 5.23 1.68 -18.12
CA PRO A 99 4.43 1.34 -16.95
C PRO A 99 2.99 0.93 -17.31
N VAL A 100 2.38 0.10 -16.49
CA VAL A 100 0.97 -0.33 -16.67
C VAL A 100 -0.01 0.85 -16.52
N SER A 101 -1.22 0.74 -17.07
CA SER A 101 -2.23 1.81 -17.04
C SER A 101 -2.69 2.20 -15.63
N THR A 102 -2.45 1.34 -14.64
CA THR A 102 -2.69 1.58 -13.22
C THR A 102 -1.55 2.33 -12.51
N TYR A 103 -0.46 2.63 -13.20
CA TYR A 103 0.63 3.43 -12.65
C TYR A 103 0.21 4.89 -12.52
N VAL A 104 0.13 5.39 -11.30
CA VAL A 104 -0.05 6.82 -11.02
C VAL A 104 1.34 7.47 -11.04
N PRO A 105 1.59 8.45 -11.92
CA PRO A 105 2.94 8.96 -12.16
C PRO A 105 3.66 9.44 -10.89
N PHE A 106 4.78 8.80 -10.56
CA PHE A 106 5.66 9.14 -9.44
C PHE A 106 4.94 9.23 -8.07
N ARG A 107 3.88 8.44 -7.90
CA ARG A 107 3.01 8.50 -6.70
C ARG A 107 3.77 8.22 -5.41
N ASN A 108 4.59 7.17 -5.37
CA ASN A 108 5.33 6.82 -4.16
C ASN A 108 6.39 7.87 -3.82
N GLY A 109 7.01 8.49 -4.81
CA GLY A 109 7.96 9.59 -4.58
C GLY A 109 7.29 10.79 -3.90
N LEU A 110 6.08 11.16 -4.37
CA LEU A 110 5.31 12.23 -3.76
C LEU A 110 4.83 11.86 -2.35
N PHE A 111 4.36 10.62 -2.16
CA PHE A 111 3.90 10.14 -0.86
C PHE A 111 5.02 10.16 0.17
N LEU A 112 6.19 9.63 -0.18
CA LEU A 112 7.36 9.61 0.69
C LEU A 112 7.86 11.01 1.02
N SER A 113 7.87 11.94 0.03
CA SER A 113 8.26 13.33 0.26
C SER A 113 7.30 14.06 1.20
N SER A 114 6.00 13.83 1.02
CA SER A 114 4.96 14.42 1.89
C SER A 114 5.03 13.82 3.31
N ALA A 115 5.20 12.50 3.41
CA ALA A 115 5.38 11.81 4.68
C ALA A 115 6.63 12.28 5.42
N ALA A 116 7.72 12.61 4.71
CA ALA A 116 8.95 13.12 5.34
C ALA A 116 8.69 14.45 6.07
N SER A 117 7.94 15.38 5.45
CA SER A 117 7.57 16.63 6.10
C SER A 117 6.71 16.41 7.35
N LEU A 118 5.71 15.53 7.26
CA LEU A 118 4.86 15.18 8.40
C LEU A 118 5.65 14.43 9.49
N ALA A 119 6.55 13.52 9.11
CA ALA A 119 7.38 12.79 10.05
C ALA A 119 8.26 13.74 10.89
N ILE A 120 8.85 14.76 10.28
CA ILE A 120 9.64 15.77 10.99
C ILE A 120 8.75 16.53 12.00
N ILE A 121 7.56 16.96 11.58
CA ILE A 121 6.60 17.70 12.43
C ILE A 121 6.17 16.86 13.63
N ASP A 122 5.97 15.54 13.43
CA ASP A 122 5.48 14.62 14.46
C ASP A 122 6.59 13.97 15.29
N GLY A 123 7.85 14.29 14.99
CA GLY A 123 9.01 13.72 15.66
C GLY A 123 9.23 12.25 15.34
N CYS A 124 8.75 11.77 14.18
CA CYS A 124 9.06 10.43 13.66
C CYS A 124 10.42 10.44 12.98
N SER A 125 11.24 9.44 13.25
CA SER A 125 12.55 9.28 12.62
C SER A 125 12.57 8.24 11.50
N ILE A 126 11.50 7.48 11.35
CA ILE A 126 11.37 6.41 10.35
C ILE A 126 10.05 6.55 9.62
N ILE A 127 10.09 6.34 8.30
CA ILE A 127 8.91 6.14 7.45
C ILE A 127 8.94 4.72 6.93
N TYR A 128 7.88 3.97 7.22
CA TYR A 128 7.66 2.64 6.64
C TYR A 128 6.72 2.72 5.44
N TYR A 129 7.04 1.98 4.37
CA TYR A 129 6.08 1.75 3.29
C TYR A 129 6.21 0.34 2.70
N GLY A 130 5.08 -0.21 2.25
CA GLY A 130 4.95 -1.61 1.87
C GLY A 130 5.24 -1.91 0.40
N ALA A 131 6.25 -1.28 -0.24
CA ALA A 131 6.71 -1.70 -1.56
C ALA A 131 7.30 -3.11 -1.49
N HIS A 132 6.97 -3.96 -2.46
CA HIS A 132 7.48 -5.33 -2.56
C HIS A 132 7.97 -5.65 -3.98
N GLN A 133 8.74 -6.74 -4.11
CA GLN A 133 9.45 -7.10 -5.34
C GLN A 133 8.53 -7.23 -6.56
N ASP A 134 7.33 -7.79 -6.38
CA ASP A 134 6.43 -8.06 -7.51
C ASP A 134 5.91 -6.76 -8.16
N ASP A 135 5.73 -5.68 -7.38
CA ASP A 135 5.32 -4.38 -7.91
C ASP A 135 6.40 -3.76 -8.81
N ALA A 136 7.67 -4.01 -8.52
CA ALA A 136 8.79 -3.52 -9.32
C ALA A 136 9.07 -4.39 -10.55
N SER A 137 8.52 -5.61 -10.62
CA SER A 137 8.78 -6.56 -11.69
C SER A 137 8.42 -6.00 -13.06
N GLY A 138 9.37 -6.04 -13.99
CA GLY A 138 9.18 -5.60 -15.38
C GLY A 138 8.87 -4.10 -15.51
N ASP A 139 9.27 -3.29 -14.55
CA ASP A 139 8.99 -1.83 -14.50
C ASP A 139 7.49 -1.47 -14.47
N ALA A 140 6.65 -2.37 -13.95
CA ALA A 140 5.21 -2.11 -13.79
C ALA A 140 4.97 -0.83 -12.97
N TYR A 141 5.67 -0.72 -11.85
CA TYR A 141 5.68 0.43 -10.95
C TYR A 141 7.14 0.78 -10.61
N PRO A 142 7.82 1.61 -11.42
CA PRO A 142 9.25 1.91 -11.24
C PRO A 142 9.57 2.54 -9.89
N ASP A 143 8.61 3.25 -9.29
CA ASP A 143 8.72 3.85 -7.95
C ASP A 143 8.44 2.87 -6.78
N CYS A 144 8.45 1.55 -7.06
CA CYS A 144 8.49 0.48 -6.07
C CYS A 144 9.84 -0.26 -6.03
N SER A 145 10.77 0.06 -6.95
CA SER A 145 12.06 -0.63 -7.07
C SER A 145 12.99 -0.35 -5.88
N ASP A 146 13.89 -1.29 -5.59
CA ASP A 146 14.92 -1.10 -4.56
C ASP A 146 15.85 0.08 -4.87
N ALA A 147 16.24 0.26 -6.14
CA ALA A 147 17.04 1.40 -6.57
C ALA A 147 16.33 2.75 -6.30
N PHE A 148 15.02 2.82 -6.58
CA PHE A 148 14.22 3.99 -6.25
C PHE A 148 14.16 4.22 -4.73
N ASN A 149 13.90 3.16 -3.95
CA ASN A 149 13.83 3.24 -2.50
C ASN A 149 15.15 3.77 -1.90
N GLN A 150 16.30 3.27 -2.34
CA GLN A 150 17.61 3.72 -1.89
C GLN A 150 17.85 5.21 -2.22
N ALA A 151 17.51 5.64 -3.44
CA ALA A 151 17.68 7.02 -3.87
C ALA A 151 16.76 7.98 -3.06
N MET A 152 15.48 7.61 -2.88
CA MET A 152 14.54 8.40 -2.07
C MET A 152 14.94 8.45 -0.61
N ASN A 153 15.40 7.34 -0.04
CA ASN A 153 15.92 7.30 1.33
C ASN A 153 17.10 8.27 1.50
N GLN A 154 18.07 8.25 0.58
CA GLN A 154 19.20 9.16 0.62
C GLN A 154 18.76 10.63 0.52
N ALA A 155 17.83 10.94 -0.39
CA ALA A 155 17.31 12.30 -0.57
C ALA A 155 16.58 12.79 0.69
N ILE A 156 15.70 11.98 1.27
CA ILE A 156 14.96 12.32 2.49
C ILE A 156 15.90 12.44 3.68
N TYR A 157 16.84 11.52 3.85
CA TYR A 157 17.81 11.56 4.95
C TYR A 157 18.63 12.86 4.92
N LEU A 158 19.18 13.23 3.76
CA LEU A 158 19.94 14.47 3.62
C LEU A 158 19.03 15.70 3.76
N GLY A 159 17.87 15.71 3.09
CA GLY A 159 16.93 16.84 3.08
C GLY A 159 16.29 17.13 4.43
N SER A 160 16.12 16.11 5.27
CA SER A 160 15.64 16.24 6.65
C SER A 160 16.73 16.65 7.66
N GLY A 161 17.96 16.92 7.20
CA GLY A 161 19.08 17.13 8.12
C GLY A 161 19.44 15.88 8.93
N LYS A 162 19.31 14.71 8.31
CA LYS A 162 19.61 13.38 8.85
C LYS A 162 18.66 12.94 10.00
N GLN A 163 17.45 13.50 10.04
CA GLN A 163 16.45 13.20 11.06
C GLN A 163 15.55 12.04 10.69
N VAL A 164 15.23 11.88 9.39
CA VAL A 164 14.26 10.90 8.90
C VAL A 164 14.89 9.99 7.86
N HIS A 165 14.59 8.69 7.93
CA HIS A 165 14.95 7.73 6.89
C HIS A 165 13.76 6.83 6.54
N ILE A 166 13.84 6.14 5.38
CA ILE A 166 12.81 5.22 4.89
C ILE A 166 13.24 3.79 5.20
N GLU A 167 12.31 2.98 5.64
CA GLU A 167 12.42 1.53 5.65
C GLU A 167 11.32 0.93 4.74
N ALA A 168 11.72 0.16 3.71
CA ALA A 168 10.85 -0.63 2.86
C ALA A 168 11.10 -2.12 3.14
N PRO A 169 10.47 -2.68 4.19
CA PRO A 169 10.85 -3.99 4.72
C PRO A 169 10.59 -5.13 3.74
N PHE A 170 9.77 -4.91 2.71
CA PHE A 170 9.35 -5.94 1.78
C PHE A 170 9.92 -5.79 0.37
N VAL A 171 10.80 -4.81 0.14
CA VAL A 171 11.33 -4.48 -1.20
C VAL A 171 12.00 -5.69 -1.91
N ALA A 172 12.52 -6.64 -1.14
CA ALA A 172 13.11 -7.89 -1.64
C ALA A 172 12.20 -9.12 -1.48
N ASN A 173 10.97 -8.95 -0.98
CA ASN A 173 10.03 -10.04 -0.74
C ASN A 173 8.97 -10.13 -1.84
N THR A 174 8.49 -11.35 -2.09
CA THR A 174 7.31 -11.59 -2.91
C THR A 174 6.03 -11.30 -2.13
N LYS A 175 4.90 -11.17 -2.82
CA LYS A 175 3.59 -10.98 -2.20
C LYS A 175 3.21 -12.13 -1.26
N GLU A 176 3.57 -13.36 -1.62
CA GLU A 176 3.35 -14.53 -0.80
C GLU A 176 4.10 -14.45 0.53
N GLU A 177 5.35 -13.98 0.50
CA GLU A 177 6.16 -13.79 1.72
C GLU A 177 5.63 -12.67 2.60
N VAL A 178 5.12 -11.59 2.01
CA VAL A 178 4.44 -10.51 2.74
C VAL A 178 3.19 -11.02 3.45
N VAL A 179 2.36 -11.80 2.75
CA VAL A 179 1.15 -12.41 3.36
C VAL A 179 1.52 -13.39 4.46
N LYS A 180 2.56 -14.22 4.24
CA LYS A 180 3.06 -15.16 5.27
C LYS A 180 3.41 -14.43 6.55
N LEU A 181 4.23 -13.39 6.45
CA LEU A 181 4.61 -12.58 7.62
C LEU A 181 3.40 -11.95 8.31
N GLY A 182 2.45 -11.42 7.55
CA GLY A 182 1.27 -10.82 8.14
C GLY A 182 0.35 -11.82 8.83
N LEU A 183 0.28 -13.08 8.35
CA LEU A 183 -0.41 -14.16 9.04
C LEU A 183 0.28 -14.51 10.37
N GLU A 184 1.61 -14.57 10.39
CA GLU A 184 2.42 -14.79 11.59
C GLU A 184 2.23 -13.67 12.62
N LEU A 185 2.12 -12.41 12.16
CA LEU A 185 1.87 -11.23 12.99
C LEU A 185 0.39 -11.04 13.38
N ASN A 186 -0.51 -11.93 12.95
CA ASN A 186 -1.95 -11.80 13.13
C ASN A 186 -2.50 -10.47 12.61
N ALA A 187 -1.99 -10.00 11.46
CA ALA A 187 -2.46 -8.77 10.83
C ALA A 187 -3.96 -8.86 10.51
N PRO A 188 -4.76 -7.81 10.77
CA PRO A 188 -6.22 -7.85 10.64
C PRO A 188 -6.68 -7.80 9.18
N TYR A 189 -6.31 -8.80 8.40
CA TYR A 189 -6.61 -8.86 6.96
C TYR A 189 -8.10 -8.85 6.60
N HIS A 190 -8.97 -9.21 7.54
CA HIS A 190 -10.43 -9.08 7.39
C HIS A 190 -10.91 -7.63 7.29
N LEU A 191 -10.10 -6.65 7.72
CA LEU A 191 -10.38 -5.22 7.60
C LEU A 191 -9.80 -4.60 6.33
N THR A 192 -9.00 -5.36 5.56
CA THR A 192 -8.26 -4.83 4.41
C THR A 192 -9.08 -4.84 3.13
N TYR A 193 -8.81 -3.86 2.26
CA TYR A 193 -9.41 -3.78 0.94
C TYR A 193 -8.33 -3.53 -0.12
N SER A 194 -8.39 -4.26 -1.25
CA SER A 194 -7.38 -4.16 -2.31
C SER A 194 -7.96 -4.02 -3.72
N CYS A 195 -9.26 -4.24 -3.91
CA CYS A 195 -9.88 -4.26 -5.24
C CYS A 195 -9.95 -2.86 -5.86
N TYR A 196 -9.38 -2.68 -7.05
CA TYR A 196 -9.39 -1.40 -7.76
C TYR A 196 -10.78 -0.96 -8.24
N GLN A 197 -11.72 -1.88 -8.42
CA GLN A 197 -13.09 -1.56 -8.87
C GLN A 197 -13.96 -0.89 -7.79
N GLY A 198 -13.60 -0.99 -6.52
CA GLY A 198 -14.33 -0.34 -5.42
C GLY A 198 -15.69 -0.95 -5.08
N GLY A 199 -16.03 -2.11 -5.61
CA GLY A 199 -17.30 -2.81 -5.32
C GLY A 199 -17.40 -3.25 -3.85
N GLN A 200 -18.61 -3.57 -3.39
CA GLN A 200 -18.83 -4.12 -2.05
C GLN A 200 -18.10 -5.44 -1.89
N ILE A 201 -18.18 -6.28 -2.92
CA ILE A 201 -17.41 -7.52 -3.04
C ILE A 201 -16.25 -7.26 -3.99
N PRO A 202 -15.02 -7.69 -3.67
CA PRO A 202 -13.89 -7.61 -4.57
C PRO A 202 -14.19 -8.30 -5.92
N CYS A 203 -13.79 -7.69 -7.05
CA CYS A 203 -14.16 -8.18 -8.38
C CYS A 203 -13.54 -9.53 -8.76
N GLY A 204 -12.45 -9.94 -8.08
CA GLY A 204 -11.73 -11.19 -8.35
C GLY A 204 -10.90 -11.19 -9.65
N LYS A 205 -10.95 -10.12 -10.46
CA LYS A 205 -10.40 -10.12 -11.82
C LYS A 205 -9.31 -9.08 -12.05
N CYS A 206 -9.28 -7.96 -11.33
CA CYS A 206 -8.22 -6.97 -11.45
C CYS A 206 -6.89 -7.52 -10.90
N GLY A 207 -5.77 -6.95 -11.35
CA GLY A 207 -4.43 -7.45 -11.02
C GLY A 207 -4.21 -7.67 -9.52
N THR A 208 -4.64 -6.71 -8.69
CA THR A 208 -4.48 -6.83 -7.23
C THR A 208 -5.37 -7.91 -6.62
N CYS A 209 -6.59 -8.16 -7.13
CA CYS A 209 -7.42 -9.27 -6.65
C CYS A 209 -6.82 -10.63 -6.99
N ILE A 210 -6.29 -10.78 -8.21
CA ILE A 210 -5.61 -12.01 -8.65
C ILE A 210 -4.38 -12.27 -7.77
N GLN A 211 -3.52 -11.27 -7.60
CA GLN A 211 -2.31 -11.39 -6.80
C GLN A 211 -2.62 -11.68 -5.32
N ARG A 212 -3.65 -11.03 -4.76
CA ARG A 212 -4.13 -11.30 -3.39
C ARG A 212 -4.55 -12.76 -3.22
N ALA A 213 -5.38 -13.28 -4.13
CA ALA A 213 -5.85 -14.66 -4.08
C ALA A 213 -4.70 -15.66 -4.19
N GLN A 214 -3.73 -15.41 -5.07
CA GLN A 214 -2.52 -16.22 -5.21
C GLN A 214 -1.69 -16.26 -3.94
N ALA A 215 -1.47 -15.10 -3.30
CA ALA A 215 -0.66 -14.99 -2.10
C ALA A 215 -1.29 -15.74 -0.91
N PHE A 216 -2.61 -15.68 -0.70
CA PHE A 216 -3.28 -16.48 0.32
C PHE A 216 -3.24 -17.98 0.00
N SER A 217 -3.48 -18.37 -1.26
CA SER A 217 -3.43 -19.76 -1.70
C SER A 217 -2.05 -20.38 -1.50
N ALA A 218 -0.97 -19.65 -1.83
CA ALA A 218 0.41 -20.11 -1.64
C ALA A 218 0.75 -20.36 -0.16
N ASN A 219 0.08 -19.69 0.75
CA ASN A 219 0.22 -19.88 2.19
C ASN A 219 -0.78 -20.87 2.79
N ASN A 220 -1.53 -21.62 1.96
CA ASN A 220 -2.60 -22.52 2.40
C ASN A 220 -3.62 -21.85 3.33
N ALA A 221 -3.84 -20.54 3.16
CA ALA A 221 -4.73 -19.73 3.98
C ALA A 221 -5.96 -19.28 3.18
N ILE A 222 -7.09 -19.14 3.88
CA ILE A 222 -8.30 -18.56 3.31
C ILE A 222 -8.24 -17.06 3.54
N ASP A 223 -8.44 -16.26 2.48
CA ASP A 223 -8.51 -14.81 2.60
C ASP A 223 -9.69 -14.40 3.50
N PRO A 224 -9.43 -13.79 4.68
CA PRO A 224 -10.48 -13.47 5.62
C PRO A 224 -11.39 -12.32 5.16
N ALA A 225 -10.95 -11.48 4.21
CA ALA A 225 -11.79 -10.42 3.65
C ALA A 225 -12.83 -10.96 2.65
N LEU A 226 -12.68 -12.19 2.16
CA LEU A 226 -13.65 -12.88 1.31
C LEU A 226 -14.66 -13.72 2.11
N LYS A 227 -14.48 -13.84 3.43
CA LYS A 227 -15.42 -14.53 4.33
C LYS A 227 -16.68 -13.70 4.67
N GLY A 228 -16.94 -12.59 3.96
CA GLY A 228 -18.16 -11.83 4.06
C GLY A 228 -19.33 -12.62 3.49
N GLU A 229 -20.29 -12.96 4.39
CA GLU A 229 -21.63 -13.48 4.08
C GLU A 229 -21.75 -14.95 3.63
N THR A 230 -21.18 -15.89 4.35
CA THR A 230 -21.96 -17.11 4.60
C THR A 230 -22.95 -16.78 5.70
N ASN A 231 -24.19 -16.52 5.35
CA ASN A 231 -25.32 -16.49 6.25
C ASN A 231 -25.27 -17.72 7.16
N GLU A 232 -24.89 -17.55 8.40
CA GLU A 232 -25.40 -18.42 9.45
C GLU A 232 -26.82 -17.94 9.80
N SER A 233 -27.76 -18.37 8.95
CA SER A 233 -29.17 -18.45 9.28
C SER A 233 -29.46 -19.91 9.54
N VAL A 234 -29.40 -20.32 10.77
CA VAL A 234 -30.23 -21.40 11.33
C VAL A 234 -30.56 -21.03 12.77
#